data_fe1bb42de94fb4248fe99f64e143f7cb
#
_entry.id   fe1bb42de94fb4248fe99f64e143f7cb
#
_cell.length_a   1.000
_cell.length_b   1.000
_cell.length_c   1.000
_cell.angle_alpha   90.00
_cell.angle_beta   90.00
_cell.angle_gamma   90.00
#
_symmetry.space_group_name_H-M   'P 1'
#
loop_
_entity.id
_entity.type
_entity.pdbx_description
1 polymer ?
#
loop_
_entity_poly.entity_id
_entity_poly.type
_entity_poly.pdbx_seq_one_letter_code
_entity_poly.pdbx_strand_id
1 'polypeptide(L)'
;MKRSRAILLLILAGALWSLGGLLIKSIPWPPLAISGLRGGIAAVVIYLFSKGNELTLSKSKIIAACFYALVVTLFVMANKLTTAGNAILLQYTAPIYVALFGYMFLGERSTIVDWVTIIILLIGLGLFFIDDLSLDGFIGNIFAILSGMSFAALTLLLRKQKDDSPSDSVLLGNMLTLIIGLPVIATSITFEAKPMILILILGVFQLGIPYIFYTTAIKHVTALDAIIFPIIEPILNPILVFFILGETLGPWAFLGGALVLGGVVVRGVLKTDN
;
A
#
# COMPACT_ATOMS: atom_id res chain seq x y z
N MET A 1 3.85 22.02 -4.34
CA MET A 1 4.30 21.61 -2.98
C MET A 1 5.80 21.29 -3.05
N LYS A 2 6.60 21.53 -2.00
CA LYS A 2 8.03 21.13 -1.98
C LYS A 2 8.15 19.58 -1.88
N ARG A 3 9.18 18.99 -2.51
CA ARG A 3 9.46 17.53 -2.49
C ARG A 3 9.51 16.97 -1.07
N SER A 4 10.12 17.68 -0.13
CA SER A 4 10.21 17.26 1.28
C SER A 4 8.84 17.06 1.95
N ARG A 5 7.87 17.93 1.66
CA ARG A 5 6.49 17.77 2.16
C ARG A 5 5.78 16.57 1.50
N ALA A 6 6.05 16.32 0.23
CA ALA A 6 5.51 15.15 -0.45
C ALA A 6 6.06 13.85 0.16
N ILE A 7 7.37 13.79 0.44
CA ILE A 7 7.99 12.66 1.13
C ILE A 7 7.36 12.46 2.52
N LEU A 8 7.14 13.51 3.29
CA LEU A 8 6.48 13.42 4.59
C LEU A 8 5.08 12.81 4.47
N LEU A 9 4.28 13.24 3.46
CA LEU A 9 2.95 12.66 3.23
C LEU A 9 3.03 11.17 2.87
N LEU A 10 4.04 10.73 2.12
CA LEU A 10 4.25 9.32 1.79
C LEU A 10 4.62 8.49 3.02
N ILE A 11 5.49 9.02 3.89
CA ILE A 11 5.84 8.38 5.17
C ILE A 11 4.59 8.26 6.07
N LEU A 12 3.79 9.32 6.16
CA LEU A 12 2.54 9.30 6.93
C LEU A 12 1.53 8.30 6.32
N ALA A 13 1.46 8.20 4.99
CA ALA A 13 0.64 7.20 4.33
C ALA A 13 1.09 5.77 4.69
N GLY A 14 2.40 5.49 4.62
CA GLY A 14 2.96 4.20 5.04
C GLY A 14 2.71 3.89 6.52
N ALA A 15 2.85 4.89 7.39
CA ALA A 15 2.55 4.73 8.81
C ALA A 15 1.09 4.35 9.06
N LEU A 16 0.13 4.94 8.33
CA LEU A 16 -1.27 4.57 8.44
C LEU A 16 -1.57 3.21 7.79
N TRP A 17 -0.90 2.86 6.68
CA TRP A 17 -1.03 1.54 6.07
C TRP A 17 -0.59 0.41 7.00
N SER A 18 0.35 0.65 7.91
CA SER A 18 0.85 -0.35 8.87
C SER A 18 -0.23 -0.94 9.78
N LEU A 19 -1.38 -0.28 9.91
CA LEU A 19 -2.55 -0.83 10.62
C LEU A 19 -3.18 -2.02 9.89
N GLY A 20 -2.87 -2.20 8.59
CA GLY A 20 -3.55 -3.16 7.72
C GLY A 20 -3.42 -4.61 8.16
N GLY A 21 -2.20 -5.10 8.34
CA GLY A 21 -1.94 -6.52 8.62
C GLY A 21 -2.70 -7.04 9.85
N LEU A 22 -2.52 -6.35 10.98
CA LEU A 22 -3.16 -6.71 12.25
C LEU A 22 -4.69 -6.64 12.18
N LEU A 23 -5.23 -5.52 11.69
CA LEU A 23 -6.67 -5.29 11.70
C LEU A 23 -7.41 -6.19 10.71
N ILE A 24 -6.85 -6.42 9.52
CA ILE A 24 -7.44 -7.32 8.52
C ILE A 24 -7.54 -8.75 9.08
N LYS A 25 -6.49 -9.24 9.74
CA LYS A 25 -6.49 -10.58 10.35
C LYS A 25 -7.51 -10.71 11.48
N SER A 26 -7.77 -9.61 12.20
CA SER A 26 -8.69 -9.60 13.35
C SER A 26 -10.17 -9.60 12.97
N ILE A 27 -10.52 -9.38 11.70
CA ILE A 27 -11.91 -9.40 11.22
C ILE A 27 -12.26 -10.79 10.70
N PRO A 28 -13.29 -11.50 11.23
CA PRO A 28 -13.61 -12.87 10.87
C PRO A 28 -14.43 -12.99 9.55
N TRP A 29 -14.39 -11.95 8.70
CA TRP A 29 -15.13 -11.94 7.44
C TRP A 29 -14.29 -12.40 6.25
N PRO A 30 -14.94 -12.86 5.16
CA PRO A 30 -14.24 -13.19 3.92
C PRO A 30 -13.47 -12.00 3.33
N PRO A 31 -12.34 -12.24 2.65
CA PRO A 31 -11.48 -11.18 2.12
C PRO A 31 -12.20 -10.15 1.25
N LEU A 32 -13.12 -10.61 0.38
CA LEU A 32 -13.90 -9.72 -0.50
C LEU A 32 -14.86 -8.81 0.28
N ALA A 33 -15.47 -9.30 1.37
CA ALA A 33 -16.31 -8.47 2.23
C ALA A 33 -15.48 -7.37 2.92
N ILE A 34 -14.31 -7.73 3.45
CA ILE A 34 -13.39 -6.78 4.08
C ILE A 34 -12.93 -5.74 3.06
N SER A 35 -12.46 -6.16 1.87
CA SER A 35 -12.00 -5.25 0.82
C SER A 35 -13.10 -4.31 0.37
N GLY A 36 -14.30 -4.83 0.14
CA GLY A 36 -15.46 -4.05 -0.33
C GLY A 36 -15.90 -3.00 0.68
N LEU A 37 -16.12 -3.40 1.94
CA LEU A 37 -16.61 -2.46 2.98
C LEU A 37 -15.58 -1.36 3.28
N ARG A 38 -14.32 -1.72 3.52
CA ARG A 38 -13.28 -0.70 3.75
C ARG A 38 -13.09 0.22 2.54
N GLY A 39 -13.22 -0.32 1.31
CA GLY A 39 -13.20 0.46 0.07
C GLY A 39 -14.37 1.43 0.00
N GLY A 40 -15.59 1.00 0.30
CA GLY A 40 -16.78 1.87 0.35
C GLY A 40 -16.62 3.01 1.34
N ILE A 41 -16.12 2.73 2.56
CA ILE A 41 -15.84 3.76 3.58
C ILE A 41 -14.76 4.73 3.08
N ALA A 42 -13.68 4.21 2.49
CA ALA A 42 -12.59 5.03 1.94
C ALA A 42 -13.09 5.92 0.79
N ALA A 43 -13.99 5.42 -0.05
CA ALA A 43 -14.61 6.21 -1.12
C ALA A 43 -15.34 7.43 -0.55
N VAL A 44 -16.12 7.25 0.52
CA VAL A 44 -16.80 8.36 1.20
C VAL A 44 -15.79 9.37 1.75
N VAL A 45 -14.74 8.91 2.43
CA VAL A 45 -13.69 9.79 2.98
C VAL A 45 -13.00 10.61 1.88
N ILE A 46 -12.60 9.96 0.77
CA ILE A 46 -11.94 10.63 -0.34
C ILE A 46 -12.88 11.62 -1.03
N TYR A 47 -14.15 11.24 -1.23
CA TYR A 47 -15.16 12.12 -1.83
C TYR A 47 -15.39 13.38 -0.99
N LEU A 48 -15.54 13.23 0.32
CA LEU A 48 -15.70 14.37 1.24
C LEU A 48 -14.46 15.29 1.22
N PHE A 49 -13.27 14.71 1.12
CA PHE A 49 -12.03 15.49 1.00
C PHE A 49 -11.93 16.24 -0.34
N SER A 50 -12.47 15.68 -1.44
CA SER A 50 -12.49 16.34 -2.75
C SER A 50 -13.40 17.58 -2.80
N LYS A 51 -14.12 17.86 -1.72
CA LYS A 51 -15.07 19.01 -1.59
C LYS A 51 -16.11 19.05 -2.72
N GLY A 52 -16.52 17.89 -3.22
CA GLY A 52 -17.52 17.80 -4.28
C GLY A 52 -17.04 18.26 -5.67
N ASN A 53 -15.72 18.30 -5.91
CA ASN A 53 -15.22 18.48 -7.26
C ASN A 53 -15.81 17.41 -8.18
N GLU A 54 -16.14 17.80 -9.40
CA GLU A 54 -16.69 16.86 -10.38
C GLU A 54 -15.69 15.73 -10.66
N LEU A 55 -16.18 14.49 -10.54
CA LEU A 55 -15.42 13.30 -10.86
C LEU A 55 -15.18 13.24 -12.36
N THR A 56 -13.93 13.33 -12.76
CA THR A 56 -13.57 13.25 -14.17
C THR A 56 -13.22 11.83 -14.58
N LEU A 57 -13.75 11.41 -15.73
CA LEU A 57 -13.54 10.06 -16.25
C LEU A 57 -12.62 10.10 -17.48
N SER A 58 -11.62 9.20 -17.48
CA SER A 58 -10.78 8.94 -18.65
C SER A 58 -10.37 7.46 -18.67
N LYS A 59 -9.94 6.97 -19.84
CA LYS A 59 -9.44 5.58 -19.96
C LYS A 59 -8.31 5.31 -18.96
N SER A 60 -7.39 6.26 -18.77
CA SER A 60 -6.29 6.14 -17.82
C SER A 60 -6.80 6.01 -16.39
N LYS A 61 -7.83 6.77 -15.99
CA LYS A 61 -8.41 6.72 -14.65
C LYS A 61 -9.15 5.41 -14.40
N ILE A 62 -9.88 4.91 -15.38
CA ILE A 62 -10.58 3.62 -15.27
C ILE A 62 -9.58 2.47 -15.12
N ILE A 63 -8.52 2.45 -15.95
CA ILE A 63 -7.47 1.42 -15.84
C ILE A 63 -6.77 1.52 -14.47
N ALA A 64 -6.45 2.71 -14.00
CA ALA A 64 -5.86 2.91 -12.67
C ALA A 64 -6.81 2.43 -11.55
N ALA A 65 -8.12 2.69 -11.68
CA ALA A 65 -9.14 2.20 -10.73
C ALA A 65 -9.20 0.67 -10.68
N CYS A 66 -9.06 -0.01 -11.83
CA CYS A 66 -8.97 -1.47 -11.87
C CYS A 66 -7.71 -1.98 -11.15
N PHE A 67 -6.55 -1.37 -11.41
CA PHE A 67 -5.32 -1.75 -10.68
C PHE A 67 -5.42 -1.43 -9.19
N TYR A 68 -6.05 -0.33 -8.80
CA TYR A 68 -6.34 -0.04 -7.40
C TYR A 68 -7.18 -1.14 -6.74
N ALA A 69 -8.29 -1.53 -7.37
CA ALA A 69 -9.15 -2.60 -6.86
C ALA A 69 -8.38 -3.93 -6.73
N LEU A 70 -7.51 -4.25 -7.71
CA LEU A 70 -6.63 -5.41 -7.63
C LEU A 70 -5.66 -5.32 -6.44
N VAL A 71 -4.95 -4.19 -6.27
CA VAL A 71 -4.02 -4.00 -5.15
C VAL A 71 -4.70 -4.30 -3.82
N VAL A 72 -5.81 -3.60 -3.54
CA VAL A 72 -6.42 -3.65 -2.21
C VAL A 72 -7.13 -4.97 -1.94
N THR A 73 -7.68 -5.61 -2.98
CA THR A 73 -8.34 -6.92 -2.85
C THR A 73 -7.34 -8.04 -2.70
N LEU A 74 -6.33 -8.11 -3.58
CA LEU A 74 -5.29 -9.14 -3.54
C LEU A 74 -4.47 -9.06 -2.26
N PHE A 75 -4.21 -7.85 -1.75
CA PHE A 75 -3.52 -7.67 -0.47
C PHE A 75 -4.32 -8.26 0.70
N VAL A 76 -5.63 -8.04 0.76
CA VAL A 76 -6.47 -8.66 1.81
C VAL A 76 -6.51 -10.17 1.66
N MET A 77 -6.62 -10.68 0.43
CA MET A 77 -6.59 -12.12 0.17
C MET A 77 -5.24 -12.73 0.59
N ALA A 78 -4.13 -12.09 0.26
CA ALA A 78 -2.80 -12.51 0.70
C ALA A 78 -2.70 -12.56 2.22
N ASN A 79 -3.09 -11.50 2.93
CA ASN A 79 -3.05 -11.46 4.40
C ASN A 79 -3.90 -12.55 5.08
N LYS A 80 -4.96 -13.03 4.42
CA LYS A 80 -5.82 -14.11 4.93
C LYS A 80 -5.30 -15.51 4.60
N LEU A 81 -4.47 -15.65 3.56
CA LEU A 81 -4.06 -16.95 3.01
C LEU A 81 -2.58 -17.26 3.22
N THR A 82 -1.76 -16.30 3.70
CA THR A 82 -0.36 -16.51 4.06
C THR A 82 0.00 -15.72 5.31
N THR A 83 1.28 -15.75 5.71
CA THR A 83 1.75 -14.94 6.84
C THR A 83 1.73 -13.45 6.50
N ALA A 84 1.65 -12.58 7.52
CA ALA A 84 1.74 -11.14 7.31
C ALA A 84 3.11 -10.76 6.72
N GLY A 85 4.18 -11.41 7.17
CA GLY A 85 5.53 -11.23 6.65
C GLY A 85 5.62 -11.54 5.15
N ASN A 86 5.12 -12.70 4.72
CA ASN A 86 5.08 -13.06 3.29
C ASN A 86 4.26 -12.05 2.47
N ALA A 87 3.05 -11.72 2.94
CA ALA A 87 2.17 -10.80 2.22
C ALA A 87 2.82 -9.45 1.99
N ILE A 88 3.48 -8.90 3.01
CA ILE A 88 4.15 -7.60 2.94
C ILE A 88 5.43 -7.68 2.11
N LEU A 89 6.33 -8.64 2.40
CA LEU A 89 7.60 -8.78 1.68
C LEU A 89 7.39 -8.93 0.17
N LEU A 90 6.46 -9.80 -0.22
CA LEU A 90 6.20 -10.08 -1.63
C LEU A 90 5.49 -8.93 -2.34
N GLN A 91 4.62 -8.17 -1.66
CA GLN A 91 4.05 -6.94 -2.19
C GLN A 91 5.13 -5.86 -2.40
N TYR A 92 6.10 -5.76 -1.50
CA TYR A 92 7.21 -4.81 -1.61
C TYR A 92 8.28 -5.19 -2.66
N THR A 93 8.02 -6.17 -3.51
CA THR A 93 8.70 -6.31 -4.81
C THR A 93 8.27 -5.24 -5.83
N ALA A 94 7.20 -4.49 -5.55
CA ALA A 94 6.67 -3.41 -6.39
C ALA A 94 7.71 -2.37 -6.87
N PRO A 95 8.71 -1.92 -6.08
CA PRO A 95 9.77 -1.02 -6.56
C PRO A 95 10.55 -1.55 -7.76
N ILE A 96 10.74 -2.88 -7.86
CA ILE A 96 11.41 -3.50 -9.01
C ILE A 96 10.64 -3.19 -10.30
N TYR A 97 9.33 -3.40 -10.28
CA TYR A 97 8.48 -3.19 -11.45
C TYR A 97 8.38 -1.70 -11.82
N VAL A 98 8.33 -0.79 -10.83
CA VAL A 98 8.38 0.65 -11.09
C VAL A 98 9.72 1.05 -11.70
N ALA A 99 10.83 0.51 -11.21
CA ALA A 99 12.16 0.80 -11.74
C ALA A 99 12.34 0.29 -13.19
N LEU A 100 11.79 -0.87 -13.51
CA LEU A 100 11.84 -1.45 -14.85
C LEU A 100 10.97 -0.70 -15.86
N PHE A 101 9.75 -0.36 -15.47
CA PHE A 101 8.75 0.20 -16.37
C PHE A 101 8.64 1.73 -16.33
N GLY A 102 9.24 2.40 -15.34
CA GLY A 102 9.14 3.85 -15.15
C GLY A 102 9.61 4.65 -16.37
N TYR A 103 10.70 4.21 -17.02
CA TYR A 103 11.17 4.88 -18.24
C TYR A 103 10.17 4.75 -19.39
N MET A 104 9.63 3.56 -19.60
CA MET A 104 8.72 3.29 -20.72
C MET A 104 7.39 4.08 -20.59
N PHE A 105 6.85 4.21 -19.37
CA PHE A 105 5.54 4.85 -19.15
C PHE A 105 5.60 6.34 -18.81
N LEU A 106 6.72 6.81 -18.21
CA LEU A 106 6.85 8.15 -17.63
C LEU A 106 8.10 8.90 -18.12
N GLY A 107 9.05 8.23 -18.79
CA GLY A 107 10.37 8.78 -19.08
C GLY A 107 11.29 8.87 -17.84
N GLU A 108 10.86 8.37 -16.69
CA GLU A 108 11.63 8.39 -15.44
C GLU A 108 12.65 7.24 -15.41
N ARG A 109 13.95 7.57 -15.59
CA ARG A 109 15.03 6.56 -15.59
C ARG A 109 15.48 6.23 -14.18
N SER A 110 15.60 4.93 -13.89
CA SER A 110 16.20 4.44 -12.66
C SER A 110 17.73 4.49 -12.76
N THR A 111 18.37 5.02 -11.72
CA THR A 111 19.81 5.11 -11.59
C THR A 111 20.40 3.88 -10.89
N ILE A 112 21.72 3.73 -10.89
CA ILE A 112 22.40 2.69 -10.09
C ILE A 112 22.04 2.83 -8.61
N VAL A 113 21.96 4.06 -8.10
CA VAL A 113 21.56 4.32 -6.71
C VAL A 113 20.16 3.77 -6.42
N ASP A 114 19.23 3.89 -7.37
CA ASP A 114 17.87 3.35 -7.23
C ASP A 114 17.89 1.83 -7.11
N TRP A 115 18.65 1.14 -7.95
CA TRP A 115 18.76 -0.31 -7.92
C TRP A 115 19.44 -0.82 -6.65
N VAL A 116 20.53 -0.19 -6.23
CA VAL A 116 21.20 -0.50 -4.97
C VAL A 116 20.24 -0.31 -3.79
N THR A 117 19.48 0.78 -3.79
CA THR A 117 18.47 1.03 -2.75
C THR A 117 17.43 -0.09 -2.76
N ILE A 118 16.86 -0.46 -3.90
CA ILE A 118 15.87 -1.54 -4.00
C ILE A 118 16.42 -2.85 -3.43
N ILE A 119 17.65 -3.21 -3.78
CA ILE A 119 18.30 -4.44 -3.27
C ILE A 119 18.45 -4.38 -1.74
N ILE A 120 18.95 -3.26 -1.21
CA ILE A 120 19.11 -3.07 0.24
C ILE A 120 17.75 -3.18 0.95
N LEU A 121 16.70 -2.58 0.39
CA LEU A 121 15.35 -2.64 0.97
C LEU A 121 14.79 -4.06 0.98
N LEU A 122 14.97 -4.82 -0.11
CA LEU A 122 14.50 -6.20 -0.19
C LEU A 122 15.28 -7.14 0.74
N ILE A 123 16.60 -6.99 0.84
CA ILE A 123 17.43 -7.73 1.80
C ILE A 123 16.99 -7.37 3.23
N GLY A 124 16.84 -6.08 3.52
CA GLY A 124 16.42 -5.60 4.83
C GLY A 124 15.05 -6.13 5.24
N LEU A 125 14.06 -6.11 4.33
CA LEU A 125 12.74 -6.69 4.58
C LEU A 125 12.80 -8.22 4.73
N GLY A 126 13.62 -8.90 3.92
CA GLY A 126 13.83 -10.34 4.05
C GLY A 126 14.38 -10.74 5.41
N LEU A 127 15.38 -9.99 5.91
CA LEU A 127 15.92 -10.19 7.27
C LEU A 127 14.89 -9.82 8.33
N PHE A 128 14.13 -8.74 8.14
CA PHE A 128 13.13 -8.28 9.09
C PHE A 128 12.03 -9.32 9.36
N PHE A 129 11.62 -10.01 8.31
CA PHE A 129 10.56 -11.04 8.39
C PHE A 129 11.07 -12.49 8.40
N ILE A 130 12.39 -12.72 8.57
CA ILE A 130 12.98 -14.04 8.38
C ILE A 130 12.33 -15.13 9.25
N ASP A 131 11.91 -14.75 10.47
CA ASP A 131 11.25 -15.65 11.42
C ASP A 131 9.75 -15.87 11.06
N ASP A 132 9.15 -14.98 10.27
CA ASP A 132 7.74 -15.04 9.85
C ASP A 132 7.57 -15.63 8.44
N LEU A 133 8.67 -15.82 7.69
CA LEU A 133 8.60 -16.38 6.35
C LEU A 133 8.21 -17.85 6.39
N SER A 134 7.25 -18.24 5.56
CA SER A 134 6.79 -19.61 5.43
C SER A 134 6.60 -19.97 3.96
N LEU A 135 6.85 -21.23 3.62
CA LEU A 135 6.48 -21.79 2.33
C LEU A 135 4.99 -22.15 2.26
N ASP A 136 4.32 -22.17 3.42
CA ASP A 136 2.88 -22.38 3.49
C ASP A 136 2.12 -21.19 2.91
N GLY A 137 0.88 -21.45 2.48
CA GLY A 137 0.05 -20.37 1.90
C GLY A 137 0.46 -19.95 0.50
N PHE A 138 0.91 -20.89 -0.35
CA PHE A 138 1.37 -20.64 -1.72
C PHE A 138 0.44 -19.71 -2.53
N ILE A 139 -0.88 -19.93 -2.45
CA ILE A 139 -1.88 -19.08 -3.12
C ILE A 139 -1.84 -17.65 -2.58
N GLY A 140 -1.70 -17.48 -1.26
CA GLY A 140 -1.55 -16.18 -0.62
C GLY A 140 -0.28 -15.46 -1.10
N ASN A 141 0.83 -16.20 -1.26
CA ASN A 141 2.08 -15.65 -1.78
C ASN A 141 1.93 -15.18 -3.23
N ILE A 142 1.23 -15.93 -4.08
CA ILE A 142 0.89 -15.49 -5.46
C ILE A 142 0.07 -14.19 -5.41
N PHE A 143 -0.95 -14.12 -4.58
CA PHE A 143 -1.75 -12.90 -4.46
C PHE A 143 -0.94 -11.70 -3.96
N ALA A 144 0.03 -11.90 -3.08
CA ALA A 144 0.94 -10.85 -2.63
C ALA A 144 1.81 -10.30 -3.77
N ILE A 145 2.40 -11.19 -4.59
CA ILE A 145 3.19 -10.78 -5.78
C ILE A 145 2.31 -10.02 -6.77
N LEU A 146 1.12 -10.54 -7.10
CA LEU A 146 0.19 -9.89 -8.01
C LEU A 146 -0.29 -8.54 -7.47
N SER A 147 -0.48 -8.42 -6.14
CA SER A 147 -0.75 -7.14 -5.49
C SER A 147 0.41 -6.16 -5.67
N GLY A 148 1.66 -6.60 -5.50
CA GLY A 148 2.85 -5.78 -5.74
C GLY A 148 2.98 -5.31 -7.19
N MET A 149 2.75 -6.19 -8.16
CA MET A 149 2.72 -5.83 -9.58
C MET A 149 1.61 -4.81 -9.88
N SER A 150 0.42 -5.03 -9.30
CA SER A 150 -0.71 -4.11 -9.43
C SER A 150 -0.44 -2.75 -8.78
N PHE A 151 0.26 -2.73 -7.63
CA PHE A 151 0.66 -1.50 -6.96
C PHE A 151 1.67 -0.70 -7.78
N ALA A 152 2.63 -1.36 -8.42
CA ALA A 152 3.54 -0.72 -9.36
C ALA A 152 2.79 -0.10 -10.55
N ALA A 153 1.89 -0.86 -11.18
CA ALA A 153 1.08 -0.36 -12.30
C ALA A 153 0.19 0.82 -11.89
N LEU A 154 -0.47 0.73 -10.74
CA LEU A 154 -1.24 1.84 -10.16
C LEU A 154 -0.37 3.08 -9.95
N THR A 155 0.80 2.91 -9.32
CA THR A 155 1.73 4.02 -9.05
C THR A 155 2.17 4.73 -10.34
N LEU A 156 2.54 3.97 -11.38
CA LEU A 156 2.88 4.53 -12.69
C LEU A 156 1.72 5.30 -13.32
N LEU A 157 0.50 4.77 -13.24
CA LEU A 157 -0.71 5.42 -13.77
C LEU A 157 -1.09 6.68 -12.98
N LEU A 158 -1.03 6.64 -11.65
CA LEU A 158 -1.29 7.82 -10.82
C LEU A 158 -0.22 8.90 -11.05
N ARG A 159 1.04 8.53 -11.21
CA ARG A 159 2.12 9.48 -11.54
C ARG A 159 1.92 10.08 -12.93
N LYS A 160 1.46 9.31 -13.91
CA LYS A 160 1.11 9.82 -15.24
C LYS A 160 0.00 10.86 -15.18
N GLN A 161 -0.88 10.79 -14.19
CA GLN A 161 -1.98 11.72 -13.93
C GLN A 161 -1.59 12.90 -13.02
N LYS A 162 -0.28 13.19 -12.83
CA LYS A 162 0.20 14.22 -11.89
C LYS A 162 -0.37 15.62 -12.15
N ASP A 163 -0.66 15.95 -13.39
CA ASP A 163 -1.20 17.25 -13.84
C ASP A 163 -2.75 17.26 -13.91
N ASP A 164 -3.38 16.14 -13.53
CA ASP A 164 -4.82 15.94 -13.44
C ASP A 164 -5.20 15.57 -12.00
N SER A 165 -6.22 14.76 -11.79
CA SER A 165 -6.71 14.30 -10.49
C SER A 165 -6.45 12.80 -10.26
N PRO A 166 -5.28 12.38 -9.72
CA PRO A 166 -5.03 10.98 -9.36
C PRO A 166 -6.03 10.44 -8.33
N SER A 167 -6.59 11.31 -7.49
CA SER A 167 -7.60 10.95 -6.48
C SER A 167 -8.88 10.39 -7.09
N ASP A 168 -9.26 10.82 -8.31
CA ASP A 168 -10.43 10.29 -9.01
C ASP A 168 -10.25 8.79 -9.32
N SER A 169 -9.05 8.39 -9.75
CA SER A 169 -8.72 6.98 -9.99
C SER A 169 -8.86 6.13 -8.73
N VAL A 170 -8.41 6.66 -7.59
CA VAL A 170 -8.50 5.98 -6.30
C VAL A 170 -9.94 5.94 -5.81
N LEU A 171 -10.70 7.01 -5.97
CA LEU A 171 -12.14 7.05 -5.65
C LEU A 171 -12.90 5.99 -6.46
N LEU A 172 -12.73 5.99 -7.79
CA LEU A 172 -13.33 4.99 -8.69
C LEU A 172 -12.92 3.57 -8.32
N GLY A 173 -11.65 3.35 -7.98
CA GLY A 173 -11.13 2.05 -7.56
C GLY A 173 -11.76 1.55 -6.26
N ASN A 174 -11.96 2.43 -5.29
CA ASN A 174 -12.67 2.13 -4.05
C ASN A 174 -14.15 1.79 -4.30
N MET A 175 -14.83 2.53 -5.19
CA MET A 175 -16.20 2.21 -5.59
C MET A 175 -16.26 0.85 -6.31
N LEU A 176 -15.32 0.56 -7.20
CA LEU A 176 -15.23 -0.74 -7.89
C LEU A 176 -15.00 -1.87 -6.89
N THR A 177 -14.12 -1.68 -5.91
CA THR A 177 -13.86 -2.67 -4.86
C THR A 177 -15.10 -2.94 -4.02
N LEU A 178 -15.88 -1.91 -3.68
CA LEU A 178 -17.17 -2.06 -3.01
C LEU A 178 -18.13 -2.89 -3.86
N ILE A 179 -18.29 -2.55 -5.14
CA ILE A 179 -19.21 -3.26 -6.06
C ILE A 179 -18.84 -4.74 -6.16
N ILE A 180 -17.54 -5.06 -6.31
CA ILE A 180 -17.06 -6.45 -6.34
C ILE A 180 -17.35 -7.18 -5.03
N GLY A 181 -17.24 -6.49 -3.89
CA GLY A 181 -17.49 -7.04 -2.56
C GLY A 181 -18.96 -7.22 -2.21
N LEU A 182 -19.90 -6.47 -2.84
CA LEU A 182 -21.32 -6.43 -2.47
C LEU A 182 -21.98 -7.81 -2.32
N PRO A 183 -21.81 -8.79 -3.25
CA PRO A 183 -22.44 -10.11 -3.11
C PRO A 183 -22.00 -10.84 -1.84
N VAL A 184 -20.71 -10.73 -1.49
CA VAL A 184 -20.15 -11.39 -0.30
C VAL A 184 -20.51 -10.62 0.97
N ILE A 185 -20.53 -9.29 0.92
CA ILE A 185 -21.02 -8.45 2.02
C ILE A 185 -22.43 -8.83 2.42
N ALA A 186 -23.34 -8.94 1.45
CA ALA A 186 -24.75 -9.25 1.70
C ALA A 186 -25.00 -10.59 2.39
N THR A 187 -24.06 -11.54 2.28
CA THR A 187 -24.25 -12.92 2.78
C THR A 187 -23.35 -13.29 3.97
N SER A 188 -22.31 -12.50 4.25
CA SER A 188 -21.22 -12.98 5.14
C SER A 188 -20.85 -12.05 6.28
N ILE A 189 -21.41 -10.83 6.34
CA ILE A 189 -21.08 -9.90 7.45
C ILE A 189 -21.97 -10.16 8.66
N THR A 190 -21.36 -10.00 9.84
CA THR A 190 -22.05 -9.95 11.12
C THR A 190 -22.04 -8.52 11.64
N PHE A 191 -23.16 -8.07 12.25
CA PHE A 191 -23.28 -6.73 12.83
C PHE A 191 -22.78 -6.68 14.28
N GLU A 192 -21.66 -7.34 14.54
CA GLU A 192 -21.00 -7.28 15.84
C GLU A 192 -20.18 -5.98 15.96
N ALA A 193 -20.16 -5.39 17.16
CA ALA A 193 -19.52 -4.08 17.37
C ALA A 193 -18.01 -4.10 17.02
N LYS A 194 -17.27 -5.16 17.41
CA LYS A 194 -15.82 -5.22 17.19
C LYS A 194 -15.44 -5.24 15.71
N PRO A 195 -15.95 -6.16 14.84
CA PRO A 195 -15.67 -6.13 13.41
C PRO A 195 -16.10 -4.82 12.74
N MET A 196 -17.23 -4.23 13.15
CA MET A 196 -17.72 -2.97 12.59
C MET A 196 -16.80 -1.79 12.92
N ILE A 197 -16.26 -1.71 14.14
CA ILE A 197 -15.29 -0.68 14.51
C ILE A 197 -13.98 -0.89 13.73
N LEU A 198 -13.49 -2.12 13.63
CA LEU A 198 -12.26 -2.42 12.92
C LEU A 198 -12.35 -2.07 11.44
N ILE A 199 -13.48 -2.36 10.78
CA ILE A 199 -13.66 -2.02 9.36
C ILE A 199 -13.77 -0.51 9.13
N LEU A 200 -14.36 0.24 10.06
CA LEU A 200 -14.37 1.70 10.03
C LEU A 200 -12.95 2.27 10.15
N ILE A 201 -12.15 1.76 11.09
CA ILE A 201 -10.74 2.16 11.22
C ILE A 201 -9.97 1.85 9.96
N LEU A 202 -10.13 0.65 9.38
CA LEU A 202 -9.50 0.27 8.13
C LEU A 202 -9.93 1.18 6.96
N GLY A 203 -11.20 1.47 6.83
CA GLY A 203 -11.70 2.29 5.73
C GLY A 203 -11.24 3.75 5.84
N VAL A 204 -11.28 4.34 7.03
CA VAL A 204 -10.91 5.75 7.24
C VAL A 204 -9.39 5.92 7.32
N PHE A 205 -8.74 5.25 8.27
CA PHE A 205 -7.35 5.53 8.64
C PHE A 205 -6.34 4.69 7.86
N GLN A 206 -6.70 3.46 7.44
CA GLN A 206 -5.77 2.60 6.72
C GLN A 206 -5.91 2.75 5.19
N LEU A 207 -7.06 3.23 4.69
CA LEU A 207 -7.28 3.34 3.25
C LEU A 207 -7.61 4.78 2.80
N GLY A 208 -8.63 5.41 3.37
CA GLY A 208 -9.10 6.73 2.94
C GLY A 208 -8.05 7.83 3.07
N ILE A 209 -7.62 8.12 4.29
CA ILE A 209 -6.65 9.19 4.59
C ILE A 209 -5.30 8.93 3.91
N PRO A 210 -4.68 7.74 4.00
CA PRO A 210 -3.38 7.52 3.36
C PRO A 210 -3.42 7.69 1.85
N TYR A 211 -4.48 7.28 1.16
CA TYR A 211 -4.56 7.51 -0.27
C TYR A 211 -4.80 8.97 -0.66
N ILE A 212 -5.40 9.79 0.21
CA ILE A 212 -5.41 11.25 0.04
C ILE A 212 -3.97 11.79 0.09
N PHE A 213 -3.17 11.35 1.07
CA PHE A 213 -1.76 11.74 1.17
C PHE A 213 -0.96 11.26 -0.04
N TYR A 214 -1.14 10.00 -0.42
CA TYR A 214 -0.43 9.37 -1.53
C TYR A 214 -0.72 10.08 -2.87
N THR A 215 -2.00 10.32 -3.20
CA THR A 215 -2.40 10.99 -4.44
C THR A 215 -1.99 12.46 -4.48
N THR A 216 -1.90 13.11 -3.34
CA THR A 216 -1.36 14.47 -3.23
C THR A 216 0.16 14.48 -3.43
N ALA A 217 0.87 13.55 -2.81
CA ALA A 217 2.32 13.48 -2.83
C ALA A 217 2.87 13.08 -4.20
N ILE A 218 2.25 12.09 -4.86
CA ILE A 218 2.73 11.52 -6.13
C ILE A 218 2.84 12.55 -7.26
N LYS A 219 2.13 13.66 -7.16
CA LYS A 219 2.25 14.78 -8.10
C LYS A 219 3.63 15.44 -8.06
N HIS A 220 4.35 15.34 -6.94
CA HIS A 220 5.55 16.13 -6.63
C HIS A 220 6.82 15.31 -6.43
N VAL A 221 6.76 13.99 -6.63
CA VAL A 221 7.87 13.05 -6.51
C VAL A 221 7.89 12.10 -7.70
N THR A 222 8.99 11.37 -7.90
CA THR A 222 9.03 10.30 -8.92
C THR A 222 8.14 9.13 -8.52
N ALA A 223 7.74 8.29 -9.51
CA ALA A 223 7.00 7.08 -9.23
C ALA A 223 7.75 6.14 -8.27
N LEU A 224 9.08 6.07 -8.43
CA LEU A 224 9.92 5.24 -7.56
C LEU A 224 10.00 5.80 -6.13
N ASP A 225 10.06 7.13 -5.96
CA ASP A 225 9.96 7.75 -4.63
C ASP A 225 8.61 7.43 -3.97
N ALA A 226 7.51 7.53 -4.74
CA ALA A 226 6.19 7.27 -4.21
C ALA A 226 6.00 5.85 -3.66
N ILE A 227 6.75 4.86 -4.18
CA ILE A 227 6.63 3.47 -3.72
C ILE A 227 7.69 3.10 -2.67
N ILE A 228 8.83 3.81 -2.62
CA ILE A 228 9.90 3.55 -1.66
C ILE A 228 9.64 4.23 -0.31
N PHE A 229 9.21 5.48 -0.27
CA PHE A 229 9.05 6.18 1.01
C PHE A 229 7.98 5.59 1.94
N PRO A 230 6.86 5.00 1.45
CA PRO A 230 5.92 4.30 2.32
C PRO A 230 6.44 2.99 2.94
N ILE A 231 7.65 2.53 2.61
CA ILE A 231 8.25 1.28 3.12
C ILE A 231 8.48 1.28 4.65
N ILE A 232 8.18 2.39 5.30
CA ILE A 232 8.04 2.44 6.76
C ILE A 232 6.90 1.54 7.28
N GLU A 233 5.90 1.25 6.44
CA GLU A 233 4.75 0.39 6.75
C GLU A 233 5.15 -0.98 7.30
N PRO A 234 5.96 -1.80 6.59
CA PRO A 234 6.35 -3.12 7.06
C PRO A 234 7.17 -3.10 8.36
N ILE A 235 7.83 -2.00 8.67
CA ILE A 235 8.60 -1.87 9.91
C ILE A 235 7.67 -1.53 11.07
N LEU A 236 6.72 -0.62 10.86
CA LEU A 236 5.79 -0.20 11.93
C LEU A 236 4.78 -1.28 12.29
N ASN A 237 4.39 -2.15 11.34
CA ASN A 237 3.39 -3.18 11.59
C ASN A 237 3.80 -4.12 12.75
N PRO A 238 4.96 -4.81 12.74
CA PRO A 238 5.37 -5.65 13.86
C PRO A 238 5.67 -4.87 15.15
N ILE A 239 6.10 -3.61 15.05
CA ILE A 239 6.26 -2.74 16.22
C ILE A 239 4.90 -2.53 16.91
N LEU A 240 3.84 -2.30 16.13
CA LEU A 240 2.49 -2.19 16.66
C LEU A 240 2.01 -3.53 17.28
N VAL A 241 2.32 -4.65 16.63
CA VAL A 241 2.02 -6.01 17.15
C VAL A 241 2.75 -6.24 18.48
N PHE A 242 4.02 -5.85 18.59
CA PHE A 242 4.77 -5.92 19.84
C PHE A 242 4.08 -5.14 20.97
N PHE A 243 3.69 -3.88 20.73
CA PHE A 243 3.05 -3.05 21.76
C PHE A 243 1.62 -3.51 22.12
N ILE A 244 0.87 -4.07 21.15
CA ILE A 244 -0.54 -4.43 21.34
C ILE A 244 -0.68 -5.87 21.85
N LEU A 245 0.12 -6.80 21.36
CA LEU A 245 0.01 -8.23 21.64
C LEU A 245 1.14 -8.76 22.52
N GLY A 246 2.20 -7.98 22.77
CA GLY A 246 3.36 -8.38 23.57
C GLY A 246 4.30 -9.39 22.88
N GLU A 247 4.18 -9.55 21.55
CA GLU A 247 5.05 -10.43 20.78
C GLU A 247 6.44 -9.80 20.61
N THR A 248 7.51 -10.59 20.87
CA THR A 248 8.89 -10.09 20.79
C THR A 248 9.41 -10.12 19.35
N LEU A 249 10.07 -9.04 18.95
CA LEU A 249 10.82 -9.00 17.69
C LEU A 249 12.11 -9.83 17.80
N GLY A 250 12.39 -10.66 16.82
CA GLY A 250 13.66 -11.38 16.72
C GLY A 250 14.86 -10.45 16.45
N PRO A 251 16.10 -10.89 16.73
CA PRO A 251 17.29 -10.07 16.53
C PRO A 251 17.50 -9.64 15.06
N TRP A 252 17.07 -10.46 14.12
CA TRP A 252 17.13 -10.17 12.69
C TRP A 252 16.21 -9.03 12.26
N ALA A 253 15.07 -8.85 12.96
CA ALA A 253 14.16 -7.74 12.69
C ALA A 253 14.80 -6.38 12.96
N PHE A 254 15.65 -6.25 13.99
CA PHE A 254 16.39 -5.02 14.26
C PHE A 254 17.39 -4.68 13.16
N LEU A 255 18.16 -5.68 12.69
CA LEU A 255 19.12 -5.49 11.60
C LEU A 255 18.39 -5.15 10.29
N GLY A 256 17.35 -5.89 9.96
CA GLY A 256 16.54 -5.68 8.77
C GLY A 256 15.88 -4.29 8.76
N GLY A 257 15.28 -3.89 9.89
CA GLY A 257 14.69 -2.57 10.06
C GLY A 257 15.72 -1.44 9.91
N ALA A 258 16.91 -1.59 10.48
CA ALA A 258 18.01 -0.60 10.32
C ALA A 258 18.46 -0.48 8.86
N LEU A 259 18.57 -1.60 8.12
CA LEU A 259 18.91 -1.57 6.70
C LEU A 259 17.83 -0.87 5.86
N VAL A 260 16.56 -1.15 6.11
CA VAL A 260 15.45 -0.50 5.40
C VAL A 260 15.44 1.01 5.68
N LEU A 261 15.45 1.41 6.94
CA LEU A 261 15.46 2.83 7.31
C LEU A 261 16.69 3.55 6.78
N GLY A 262 17.88 2.94 6.91
CA GLY A 262 19.12 3.47 6.36
C GLY A 262 19.05 3.66 4.84
N GLY A 263 18.55 2.67 4.10
CA GLY A 263 18.39 2.74 2.65
C GLY A 263 17.45 3.88 2.22
N VAL A 264 16.32 4.06 2.92
CA VAL A 264 15.36 5.16 2.64
C VAL A 264 15.98 6.52 2.92
N VAL A 265 16.69 6.68 4.05
CA VAL A 265 17.35 7.95 4.43
C VAL A 265 18.44 8.29 3.42
N VAL A 266 19.35 7.35 3.11
CA VAL A 266 20.44 7.55 2.14
C VAL A 266 19.88 7.98 0.79
N ARG A 267 18.84 7.30 0.29
CA ARG A 267 18.18 7.69 -0.96
C ARG A 267 17.56 9.09 -0.87
N GLY A 268 16.91 9.39 0.26
CA GLY A 268 16.33 10.72 0.50
C GLY A 268 17.34 11.85 0.40
N VAL A 269 18.53 11.66 0.97
CA VAL A 269 19.64 12.62 0.95
C VAL A 269 20.29 12.70 -0.43
N LEU A 270 20.66 11.57 -1.04
CA LEU A 270 21.38 11.56 -2.32
C LEU A 270 20.56 12.09 -3.51
N LYS A 271 19.24 12.11 -3.43
CA LYS A 271 18.36 12.64 -4.49
C LYS A 271 17.84 14.06 -4.21
N THR A 272 18.32 14.74 -3.19
CA THR A 272 17.94 16.13 -2.90
C THR A 272 18.58 17.13 -3.86
N ASP A 273 19.63 16.74 -4.56
CA ASP A 273 20.52 17.62 -5.31
C ASP A 273 20.34 17.58 -6.85
N ASN A 274 19.19 17.01 -7.36
CA ASN A 274 18.90 17.02 -8.81
C ASN A 274 17.52 17.58 -9.13
#